data_ac658c98cfcfd9ad52f1f9137f3973b1
#
_entry.id   ac658c98cfcfd9ad52f1f9137f3973b1
#
_cell.length_a   1.000
_cell.length_b   1.000
_cell.length_c   1.000
_cell.angle_alpha   90.00
_cell.angle_beta   90.00
_cell.angle_gamma   90.00
#
_symmetry.space_group_name_H-M   'P 1'
#
loop_
_entity.id
_entity.type
_entity.pdbx_description
1 polymer ?
#
loop_
_entity_poly.entity_id
_entity_poly.type
_entity_poly.pdbx_seq_one_letter_code
_entity_poly.pdbx_strand_id
1 'polypeptide(L)'
;MSTLLLASLLMVGCSSVAKVMFGIDEIDEYNAERVASFYKESNLLIPCHQIVATATQQDSAIRIDLDTAMMQHRGQMVQVLYFDRDSLVFYHISCYTQKGLFRTDWNTYGSFNTFPPNPTVVDDPHGGMTFEAYRRIFPGIASDKRYKVIIVWSNVLRQLSQKAVRTVTDNVSGRDDVDVFLVNIDHWFVWYRNKQ
;
A
#
# COMPACT_ATOMS: atom_id res chain seq x y z
N MET A 1 -11.16 -29.73 33.82
CA MET A 1 -11.04 -29.82 32.37
C MET A 1 -11.83 -28.74 31.61
N SER A 2 -12.73 -27.96 32.21
CA SER A 2 -13.56 -26.95 31.50
C SER A 2 -12.86 -25.62 31.19
N THR A 3 -11.83 -25.22 31.91
CA THR A 3 -11.16 -23.92 31.74
C THR A 3 -10.24 -23.83 30.52
N LEU A 4 -9.65 -24.97 30.10
CA LEU A 4 -8.79 -25.01 28.90
C LEU A 4 -9.58 -24.89 27.58
N LEU A 5 -10.81 -25.40 27.56
CA LEU A 5 -11.68 -25.30 26.36
C LEU A 5 -12.17 -23.85 26.13
N LEU A 6 -12.41 -23.09 27.21
CA LEU A 6 -12.84 -21.70 27.10
C LEU A 6 -11.71 -20.80 26.58
N ALA A 7 -10.46 -21.04 26.97
CA ALA A 7 -9.30 -20.30 26.53
C ALA A 7 -9.00 -20.50 25.02
N SER A 8 -9.19 -21.73 24.53
CA SER A 8 -9.00 -22.02 23.10
C SER A 8 -10.09 -21.39 22.22
N LEU A 9 -11.32 -21.28 22.69
CA LEU A 9 -12.40 -20.59 21.98
C LEU A 9 -12.17 -19.07 21.88
N LEU A 10 -11.58 -18.45 22.91
CA LEU A 10 -11.25 -17.02 22.90
C LEU A 10 -10.14 -16.68 21.92
N MET A 11 -9.16 -17.56 21.73
CA MET A 11 -8.05 -17.33 20.79
C MET A 11 -8.51 -17.41 19.32
N VAL A 12 -9.42 -18.32 18.99
CA VAL A 12 -10.00 -18.44 17.64
C VAL A 12 -10.91 -17.25 17.34
N GLY A 13 -11.63 -16.74 18.34
CA GLY A 13 -12.51 -15.58 18.20
C GLY A 13 -11.77 -14.28 17.87
N CYS A 14 -10.58 -14.05 18.48
CA CYS A 14 -9.80 -12.83 18.25
C CYS A 14 -9.29 -12.71 16.80
N SER A 15 -8.87 -13.79 16.17
CA SER A 15 -8.37 -13.76 14.78
C SER A 15 -9.51 -13.48 13.78
N SER A 16 -10.68 -14.07 13.99
CA SER A 16 -11.85 -13.85 13.12
C SER A 16 -12.42 -12.45 13.26
N VAL A 17 -12.46 -11.90 14.47
CA VAL A 17 -12.91 -10.53 14.72
C VAL A 17 -11.96 -9.51 14.06
N ALA A 18 -10.65 -9.71 14.18
CA ALA A 18 -9.67 -8.85 13.52
C ALA A 18 -9.83 -8.88 11.99
N LYS A 19 -10.04 -10.05 11.39
CA LYS A 19 -10.29 -10.19 9.94
C LYS A 19 -11.50 -9.37 9.49
N VAL A 20 -12.62 -9.50 10.20
CA VAL A 20 -13.85 -8.75 9.87
C VAL A 20 -13.68 -7.25 10.09
N MET A 21 -13.06 -6.85 11.20
CA MET A 21 -12.89 -5.41 11.54
C MET A 21 -11.92 -4.68 10.60
N PHE A 22 -10.90 -5.36 10.10
CA PHE A 22 -9.89 -4.76 9.22
C PHE A 22 -10.11 -5.08 7.74
N GLY A 23 -11.15 -5.85 7.41
CA GLY A 23 -11.40 -6.29 6.04
C GLY A 23 -10.19 -7.05 5.47
N ILE A 24 -9.57 -7.91 6.31
CA ILE A 24 -8.46 -8.76 5.89
C ILE A 24 -9.02 -9.94 5.12
N ASP A 25 -8.76 -9.97 3.83
CA ASP A 25 -9.12 -11.07 2.95
C ASP A 25 -8.01 -12.11 2.89
N GLU A 26 -8.35 -13.38 2.99
CA GLU A 26 -7.38 -14.44 2.74
C GLU A 26 -7.16 -14.58 1.23
N ILE A 27 -5.88 -14.61 0.83
CA ILE A 27 -5.47 -14.84 -0.53
C ILE A 27 -4.56 -16.08 -0.53
N ASP A 28 -5.05 -17.18 -1.10
CA ASP A 28 -4.29 -18.43 -1.21
C ASP A 28 -3.49 -18.49 -2.51
N GLU A 29 -4.00 -17.84 -3.55
CA GLU A 29 -3.38 -17.74 -4.86
C GLU A 29 -3.64 -16.36 -5.48
N TYR A 30 -2.82 -16.00 -6.47
CA TYR A 30 -3.06 -14.82 -7.28
C TYR A 30 -4.31 -15.02 -8.15
N ASN A 31 -5.20 -14.03 -8.14
CA ASN A 31 -6.42 -14.06 -8.93
C ASN A 31 -6.58 -12.78 -9.77
N ALA A 32 -6.40 -12.90 -11.08
CA ALA A 32 -6.46 -11.78 -12.02
C ALA A 32 -7.86 -11.13 -12.09
N GLU A 33 -8.94 -11.91 -11.95
CA GLU A 33 -10.31 -11.38 -11.96
C GLU A 33 -10.57 -10.52 -10.72
N ARG A 34 -10.03 -10.94 -9.58
CA ARG A 34 -10.10 -10.18 -8.33
C ARG A 34 -9.34 -8.86 -8.41
N VAL A 35 -8.18 -8.86 -9.07
CA VAL A 35 -7.42 -7.63 -9.37
C VAL A 35 -8.22 -6.71 -10.31
N ALA A 36 -8.80 -7.26 -11.38
CA ALA A 36 -9.62 -6.49 -12.31
C ALA A 36 -10.87 -5.91 -11.64
N SER A 37 -11.55 -6.67 -10.75
CA SER A 37 -12.70 -6.18 -10.01
C SER A 37 -12.34 -5.04 -9.05
N PHE A 38 -11.15 -5.07 -8.46
CA PHE A 38 -10.66 -3.96 -7.63
C PHE A 38 -10.63 -2.63 -8.40
N TYR A 39 -10.05 -2.63 -9.59
CA TYR A 39 -9.98 -1.42 -10.41
C TYR A 39 -11.38 -0.90 -10.79
N LYS A 40 -12.28 -1.80 -11.16
CA LYS A 40 -13.67 -1.45 -11.47
C LYS A 40 -14.40 -0.84 -10.28
N GLU A 41 -14.27 -1.44 -9.10
CA GLU A 41 -14.93 -1.00 -7.88
C GLU A 41 -14.31 0.28 -7.27
N SER A 42 -13.01 0.51 -7.52
CA SER A 42 -12.32 1.72 -7.06
C SER A 42 -12.84 2.98 -7.74
N ASN A 43 -13.60 2.85 -8.85
CA ASN A 43 -14.21 3.96 -9.58
C ASN A 43 -13.22 5.10 -9.83
N LEU A 44 -12.09 4.78 -10.46
CA LEU A 44 -10.98 5.71 -10.66
C LEU A 44 -11.46 6.95 -11.44
N LEU A 45 -11.35 8.12 -10.82
CA LEU A 45 -11.75 9.41 -11.40
C LEU A 45 -10.71 9.97 -12.37
N ILE A 46 -9.51 9.39 -12.39
CA ILE A 46 -8.37 9.79 -13.20
C ILE A 46 -7.74 8.57 -13.88
N PRO A 47 -7.06 8.74 -15.02
CA PRO A 47 -6.25 7.68 -15.61
C PRO A 47 -5.15 7.22 -14.64
N CYS A 48 -5.04 5.90 -14.43
CA CYS A 48 -3.99 5.29 -13.62
C CYS A 48 -3.33 4.15 -14.39
N HIS A 49 -2.01 4.03 -14.28
CA HIS A 49 -1.26 2.91 -14.82
C HIS A 49 -1.37 1.71 -13.86
N GLN A 50 -1.81 0.57 -14.38
CA GLN A 50 -2.02 -0.64 -13.60
C GLN A 50 -0.85 -1.60 -13.76
N ILE A 51 -0.23 -2.00 -12.67
CA ILE A 51 0.94 -2.87 -12.65
C ILE A 51 0.67 -4.02 -11.68
N VAL A 52 0.98 -5.22 -12.11
CA VAL A 52 1.00 -6.41 -11.25
C VAL A 52 2.45 -6.78 -11.01
N ALA A 53 2.89 -6.59 -9.77
CA ALA A 53 4.26 -6.90 -9.36
C ALA A 53 4.46 -8.41 -9.21
N THR A 54 5.59 -8.92 -9.69
CA THR A 54 6.04 -10.25 -9.31
C THR A 54 6.51 -10.27 -7.86
N ALA A 55 6.56 -11.45 -7.24
CA ALA A 55 7.07 -11.59 -5.88
C ALA A 55 8.52 -11.07 -5.75
N THR A 56 9.37 -11.34 -6.75
CA THR A 56 10.76 -10.89 -6.76
C THR A 56 10.88 -9.37 -6.89
N GLN A 57 10.05 -8.74 -7.72
CA GLN A 57 10.03 -7.28 -7.84
C GLN A 57 9.66 -6.61 -6.51
N GLN A 58 8.62 -7.10 -5.85
CA GLN A 58 8.22 -6.53 -4.56
C GLN A 58 9.28 -6.78 -3.47
N ASP A 59 9.88 -7.97 -3.42
CA ASP A 59 10.99 -8.25 -2.48
C ASP A 59 12.18 -7.30 -2.71
N SER A 60 12.51 -7.02 -3.98
CA SER A 60 13.54 -6.04 -4.35
C SER A 60 13.17 -4.61 -3.92
N ALA A 61 11.91 -4.21 -4.10
CA ALA A 61 11.44 -2.89 -3.69
C ALA A 61 11.52 -2.68 -2.17
N ILE A 62 11.22 -3.72 -1.38
CA ILE A 62 11.37 -3.69 0.08
C ILE A 62 12.83 -3.49 0.49
N ARG A 63 13.78 -3.99 -0.30
CA ARG A 63 15.22 -3.99 -0.01
C ARG A 63 16.02 -2.84 -0.63
N ILE A 64 15.36 -1.87 -1.28
CA ILE A 64 16.03 -0.78 -2.00
C ILE A 64 17.08 -0.04 -1.15
N ASP A 65 16.83 0.16 0.14
CA ASP A 65 17.81 0.76 1.07
C ASP A 65 17.82 -0.07 2.35
N LEU A 66 18.92 -0.76 2.59
CA LEU A 66 19.11 -1.83 3.59
C LEU A 66 18.99 -1.39 5.06
N ASP A 67 18.39 -0.27 5.39
CA ASP A 67 18.10 0.06 6.79
C ASP A 67 16.95 -0.81 7.30
N THR A 68 17.22 -1.62 8.30
CA THR A 68 16.31 -2.62 8.88
C THR A 68 14.99 -2.00 9.39
N ALA A 69 15.04 -0.77 9.91
CA ALA A 69 13.85 -0.06 10.37
C ALA A 69 12.93 0.30 9.19
N MET A 70 13.50 0.76 8.08
CA MET A 70 12.75 1.10 6.87
C MET A 70 12.20 -0.14 6.16
N MET A 71 12.85 -1.31 6.26
CA MET A 71 12.34 -2.55 5.68
C MET A 71 10.98 -2.96 6.26
N GLN A 72 10.75 -2.75 7.56
CA GLN A 72 9.46 -3.05 8.18
C GLN A 72 8.34 -2.15 7.65
N HIS A 73 8.63 -0.88 7.38
CA HIS A 73 7.68 0.05 6.79
C HIS A 73 7.38 -0.30 5.33
N ARG A 74 8.40 -0.66 4.54
CA ARG A 74 8.25 -1.01 3.12
C ARG A 74 7.59 -2.37 2.88
N GLY A 75 7.57 -3.24 3.87
CA GLY A 75 6.81 -4.48 3.86
C GLY A 75 5.30 -4.30 4.07
N GLN A 76 4.81 -3.06 4.30
CA GLN A 76 3.38 -2.82 4.44
C GLN A 76 2.63 -3.04 3.13
N MET A 77 1.43 -3.61 3.24
CA MET A 77 0.63 -4.02 2.08
C MET A 77 -0.01 -2.86 1.32
N VAL A 78 -0.16 -1.71 1.98
CA VAL A 78 -0.70 -0.50 1.37
C VAL A 78 0.23 0.66 1.67
N GLN A 79 0.78 1.26 0.62
CA GLN A 79 1.74 2.36 0.70
C GLN A 79 1.43 3.38 -0.38
N VAL A 80 1.75 4.63 -0.09
CA VAL A 80 1.62 5.74 -1.04
C VAL A 80 2.93 6.52 -1.06
N LEU A 81 3.52 6.68 -2.26
CA LEU A 81 4.77 7.39 -2.47
C LEU A 81 4.56 8.48 -3.50
N TYR A 82 4.97 9.71 -3.17
CA TYR A 82 4.96 10.85 -4.09
C TYR A 82 6.38 11.27 -4.42
N PHE A 83 6.66 11.43 -5.70
CA PHE A 83 7.94 11.90 -6.21
C PHE A 83 7.76 13.23 -6.94
N ASP A 84 8.61 14.24 -6.64
CA ASP A 84 8.83 15.41 -7.49
C ASP A 84 10.08 15.11 -8.32
N ARG A 85 9.91 15.00 -9.64
CA ARG A 85 10.93 14.47 -10.54
C ARG A 85 11.41 13.09 -10.08
N ASP A 86 12.63 12.99 -9.57
CA ASP A 86 13.23 11.74 -9.09
C ASP A 86 13.24 11.62 -7.56
N SER A 87 12.94 12.71 -6.84
CA SER A 87 13.03 12.77 -5.38
C SER A 87 11.73 12.36 -4.71
N LEU A 88 11.79 11.44 -3.74
CA LEU A 88 10.66 11.12 -2.86
C LEU A 88 10.38 12.33 -1.96
N VAL A 89 9.17 12.89 -2.06
CA VAL A 89 8.74 14.07 -1.29
C VAL A 89 7.68 13.77 -0.25
N PHE A 90 7.00 12.63 -0.37
CA PHE A 90 6.02 12.17 0.60
C PHE A 90 5.91 10.65 0.56
N TYR A 91 5.83 10.06 1.75
CA TYR A 91 5.62 8.63 1.95
C TYR A 91 4.59 8.41 3.05
N HIS A 92 3.60 7.59 2.78
CA HIS A 92 2.60 7.23 3.78
C HIS A 92 2.29 5.72 3.72
N ILE A 93 2.16 5.13 4.88
CA ILE A 93 1.86 3.70 5.04
C ILE A 93 0.65 3.50 5.94
N SER A 94 -0.10 2.46 5.68
CA SER A 94 -1.10 2.02 6.65
C SER A 94 -0.43 1.16 7.71
N CYS A 95 0.01 1.77 8.80
CA CYS A 95 0.56 1.05 9.93
C CYS A 95 -0.52 0.73 10.97
N TYR A 96 -0.84 -0.54 11.15
CA TYR A 96 -1.81 -0.99 12.17
C TYR A 96 -1.33 -0.80 13.60
N THR A 97 -0.03 -0.57 13.82
CA THR A 97 0.58 -0.57 15.15
C THR A 97 0.73 0.83 15.75
N GLN A 98 0.58 1.90 14.97
CA GLN A 98 0.70 3.25 15.48
C GLN A 98 -0.63 3.80 16.01
N LYS A 99 -0.76 3.76 17.33
CA LYS A 99 -1.75 4.51 18.15
C LYS A 99 -3.23 4.35 17.75
N GLY A 100 -3.71 3.14 17.81
CA GLY A 100 -5.15 2.86 17.77
C GLY A 100 -5.55 1.99 16.60
N LEU A 101 -5.99 0.82 16.94
CA LEU A 101 -6.47 -0.28 16.09
C LEU A 101 -7.59 0.12 15.07
N PHE A 102 -7.98 1.39 14.97
CA PHE A 102 -9.20 1.80 14.26
C PHE A 102 -9.02 2.96 13.26
N ARG A 103 -7.81 3.43 12.97
CA ARG A 103 -7.61 4.52 12.02
C ARG A 103 -7.47 3.99 10.60
N THR A 104 -8.60 3.85 9.92
CA THR A 104 -8.67 3.50 8.50
C THR A 104 -8.78 4.74 7.59
N ASP A 105 -8.67 5.94 8.15
CA ASP A 105 -8.73 7.17 7.39
C ASP A 105 -7.31 7.59 6.97
N TRP A 106 -7.08 7.66 5.65
CA TRP A 106 -5.81 8.05 5.06
C TRP A 106 -5.50 9.53 5.23
N ASN A 107 -6.50 10.37 5.46
CA ASN A 107 -6.35 11.82 5.60
C ASN A 107 -6.63 12.33 7.03
N THR A 108 -6.45 11.50 8.06
CA THR A 108 -6.75 11.82 9.46
C THR A 108 -6.12 13.17 9.92
N TYR A 109 -4.95 13.52 9.40
CA TYR A 109 -4.24 14.75 9.78
C TYR A 109 -4.29 15.83 8.71
N GLY A 110 -5.10 15.67 7.67
CA GLY A 110 -5.23 16.64 6.59
C GLY A 110 -4.01 16.70 5.65
N SER A 111 -3.10 15.72 5.71
CA SER A 111 -1.89 15.70 4.88
C SER A 111 -2.20 15.78 3.39
N PHE A 112 -3.28 15.13 2.96
CA PHE A 112 -3.71 15.11 1.55
C PHE A 112 -4.56 16.33 1.14
N ASN A 113 -4.75 17.32 2.00
CA ASN A 113 -5.45 18.57 1.65
C ASN A 113 -4.59 19.49 0.79
N THR A 114 -3.30 19.25 0.68
CA THR A 114 -2.34 19.96 -0.18
C THR A 114 -1.73 19.03 -1.21
N PHE A 115 -1.16 19.58 -2.27
CA PHE A 115 -0.39 18.82 -3.25
C PHE A 115 1.00 19.43 -3.46
N PRO A 116 2.09 18.67 -3.37
CA PRO A 116 2.14 17.30 -2.79
C PRO A 116 1.59 17.32 -1.35
N PRO A 117 1.20 16.14 -0.80
CA PRO A 117 0.78 16.08 0.58
C PRO A 117 1.86 16.57 1.55
N ASN A 118 1.45 17.20 2.64
CA ASN A 118 2.40 17.63 3.68
C ASN A 118 2.83 16.41 4.51
N PRO A 119 4.14 16.15 4.66
CA PRO A 119 4.61 15.09 5.52
C PRO A 119 4.20 15.39 6.97
N THR A 120 3.65 14.38 7.65
CA THR A 120 3.48 14.43 9.10
C THR A 120 4.78 13.98 9.76
N VAL A 121 4.98 14.31 11.03
CA VAL A 121 6.17 13.95 11.82
C VAL A 121 6.47 12.43 11.81
N VAL A 122 5.50 11.61 11.40
CA VAL A 122 5.58 10.15 11.39
C VAL A 122 6.06 9.60 10.04
N ASP A 123 5.94 10.38 8.97
CA ASP A 123 6.11 9.93 7.60
C ASP A 123 7.29 10.62 6.92
N ASP A 124 8.41 10.77 7.66
CA ASP A 124 9.62 11.36 7.09
C ASP A 124 10.19 10.43 6.01
N PRO A 125 10.28 10.88 4.74
CA PRO A 125 10.83 10.09 3.65
C PRO A 125 12.35 9.99 3.75
N HIS A 126 12.87 9.40 4.85
CA HIS A 126 14.30 9.22 5.01
C HIS A 126 14.87 8.20 4.02
N GLY A 127 15.98 8.53 3.47
CA GLY A 127 16.89 7.63 2.80
C GLY A 127 16.72 7.52 1.30
N GLY A 128 17.05 8.56 0.54
CA GLY A 128 17.59 8.43 -0.83
C GLY A 128 16.76 7.64 -1.86
N MET A 129 15.53 7.26 -1.55
CA MET A 129 14.68 6.54 -2.48
C MET A 129 14.35 7.42 -3.67
N THR A 130 14.73 6.98 -4.86
CA THR A 130 14.49 7.71 -6.11
C THR A 130 13.41 7.00 -6.94
N PHE A 131 12.71 7.77 -7.76
CA PHE A 131 11.77 7.20 -8.73
C PHE A 131 12.48 6.27 -9.71
N GLU A 132 13.70 6.61 -10.12
CA GLU A 132 14.53 5.78 -10.99
C GLU A 132 14.85 4.42 -10.37
N ALA A 133 15.07 4.35 -9.06
CA ALA A 133 15.25 3.07 -8.37
C ALA A 133 14.01 2.18 -8.46
N TYR A 134 12.80 2.77 -8.30
CA TYR A 134 11.54 2.06 -8.52
C TYR A 134 11.35 1.64 -9.97
N ARG A 135 11.65 2.51 -10.93
CA ARG A 135 11.53 2.23 -12.35
C ARG A 135 12.39 1.04 -12.80
N ARG A 136 13.58 0.88 -12.21
CA ARG A 136 14.44 -0.29 -12.50
C ARG A 136 13.83 -1.60 -12.02
N ILE A 137 13.10 -1.58 -10.93
CA ILE A 137 12.44 -2.77 -10.38
C ILE A 137 11.14 -3.06 -11.12
N PHE A 138 10.38 -2.02 -11.44
CA PHE A 138 9.09 -2.11 -12.12
C PHE A 138 9.17 -1.44 -13.50
N PRO A 139 9.61 -2.15 -14.55
CA PRO A 139 9.78 -1.54 -15.87
C PRO A 139 8.51 -0.94 -16.48
N GLY A 140 7.33 -1.33 -15.99
CA GLY A 140 6.04 -0.72 -16.36
C GLY A 140 5.81 0.67 -15.77
N ILE A 141 6.66 1.13 -14.82
CA ILE A 141 6.62 2.47 -14.27
C ILE A 141 7.50 3.36 -15.15
N ALA A 142 6.89 4.06 -16.11
CA ALA A 142 7.59 5.02 -16.95
C ALA A 142 6.76 6.31 -17.03
N SER A 143 7.38 7.47 -16.80
CA SER A 143 6.72 8.77 -16.84
C SER A 143 7.72 9.88 -17.11
N ASP A 144 7.31 10.83 -17.95
CA ASP A 144 7.99 12.11 -18.18
C ASP A 144 7.37 13.27 -17.38
N LYS A 145 6.25 12.99 -16.68
CA LYS A 145 5.58 13.98 -15.84
C LYS A 145 6.48 14.42 -14.69
N ARG A 146 6.24 15.65 -14.21
CA ARG A 146 6.97 16.17 -13.06
C ARG A 146 6.73 15.33 -11.82
N TYR A 147 5.46 15.05 -11.51
CA TYR A 147 5.09 14.27 -10.34
C TYR A 147 4.73 12.83 -10.70
N LYS A 148 5.14 11.89 -9.88
CA LYS A 148 4.80 10.48 -10.00
C LYS A 148 4.29 10.02 -8.65
N VAL A 149 3.14 9.35 -8.66
CA VAL A 149 2.56 8.79 -7.44
C VAL A 149 2.47 7.29 -7.60
N ILE A 150 3.05 6.55 -6.67
CA ILE A 150 2.96 5.09 -6.63
C ILE A 150 2.07 4.71 -5.47
N ILE A 151 1.02 3.93 -5.74
CA ILE A 151 0.17 3.31 -4.73
C ILE A 151 0.43 1.81 -4.78
N VAL A 152 1.11 1.29 -3.77
CA VAL A 152 1.24 -0.16 -3.55
C VAL A 152 -0.02 -0.63 -2.85
N TRP A 153 -0.61 -1.73 -3.33
CA TRP A 153 -1.86 -2.22 -2.82
C TRP A 153 -1.99 -3.75 -2.93
N SER A 154 -2.86 -4.33 -2.09
CA SER A 154 -3.17 -5.76 -2.10
C SER A 154 -4.65 -6.03 -1.84
N ASN A 155 -5.17 -7.08 -2.44
CA ASN A 155 -6.49 -7.60 -2.10
C ASN A 155 -6.59 -8.15 -0.68
N VAL A 156 -5.48 -8.44 -0.01
CA VAL A 156 -5.47 -8.80 1.43
C VAL A 156 -6.10 -7.67 2.26
N LEU A 157 -5.83 -6.42 1.91
CA LEU A 157 -6.38 -5.23 2.55
C LEU A 157 -7.21 -4.41 1.56
N ARG A 158 -8.15 -5.07 0.87
CA ARG A 158 -8.92 -4.50 -0.23
C ARG A 158 -9.60 -3.17 0.11
N GLN A 159 -10.35 -3.11 1.22
CA GLN A 159 -11.05 -1.89 1.62
C GLN A 159 -10.09 -0.73 1.93
N LEU A 160 -8.99 -1.02 2.61
CA LEU A 160 -7.97 -0.04 2.92
C LEU A 160 -7.26 0.45 1.65
N SER A 161 -6.96 -0.46 0.74
CA SER A 161 -6.41 -0.16 -0.59
C SER A 161 -7.34 0.76 -1.38
N GLN A 162 -8.64 0.49 -1.40
CA GLN A 162 -9.63 1.36 -2.05
C GLN A 162 -9.69 2.76 -1.45
N LYS A 163 -9.59 2.87 -0.11
CA LYS A 163 -9.52 4.18 0.56
C LYS A 163 -8.27 4.94 0.18
N ALA A 164 -7.11 4.28 0.16
CA ALA A 164 -5.85 4.89 -0.27
C ALA A 164 -5.96 5.43 -1.70
N VAL A 165 -6.45 4.60 -2.63
CA VAL A 165 -6.64 4.99 -4.03
C VAL A 165 -7.56 6.22 -4.14
N ARG A 166 -8.71 6.23 -3.48
CA ARG A 166 -9.62 7.39 -3.50
C ARG A 166 -8.96 8.64 -2.95
N THR A 167 -8.32 8.56 -1.77
CA THR A 167 -7.65 9.72 -1.16
C THR A 167 -6.59 10.30 -2.10
N VAL A 168 -5.80 9.45 -2.76
CA VAL A 168 -4.77 9.91 -3.71
C VAL A 168 -5.40 10.48 -4.97
N THR A 169 -6.39 9.80 -5.57
CA THR A 169 -7.03 10.29 -6.81
C THR A 169 -7.76 11.61 -6.59
N ASP A 170 -8.36 11.82 -5.42
CA ASP A 170 -8.93 13.12 -5.03
C ASP A 170 -7.85 14.19 -4.89
N ASN A 171 -6.71 13.86 -4.25
CA ASN A 171 -5.60 14.80 -4.03
C ASN A 171 -4.93 15.25 -5.34
N VAL A 172 -4.86 14.39 -6.37
CA VAL A 172 -4.25 14.73 -7.66
C VAL A 172 -5.28 15.15 -8.72
N SER A 173 -6.56 15.21 -8.36
CA SER A 173 -7.64 15.56 -9.29
C SER A 173 -7.42 16.94 -9.94
N GLY A 174 -7.66 17.02 -11.24
CA GLY A 174 -7.49 18.25 -12.03
C GLY A 174 -6.04 18.59 -12.38
N ARG A 175 -5.08 17.71 -12.09
CA ARG A 175 -3.66 17.91 -12.44
C ARG A 175 -3.28 17.14 -13.69
N ASP A 176 -2.56 17.78 -14.57
CA ASP A 176 -2.03 17.22 -15.82
C ASP A 176 -0.52 16.91 -15.77
N ASP A 177 0.15 17.33 -14.70
CA ASP A 177 1.57 17.15 -14.45
C ASP A 177 1.89 15.94 -13.53
N VAL A 178 0.92 15.05 -13.31
CA VAL A 178 1.01 13.87 -12.44
C VAL A 178 0.67 12.59 -13.19
N ASP A 179 1.48 11.54 -12.98
CA ASP A 179 1.10 10.16 -13.31
C ASP A 179 0.91 9.34 -12.04
N VAL A 180 -0.11 8.49 -12.02
CA VAL A 180 -0.43 7.61 -10.90
C VAL A 180 -0.27 6.15 -11.33
N PHE A 181 0.50 5.40 -10.55
CA PHE A 181 0.78 3.98 -10.75
C PHE A 181 0.18 3.15 -9.62
N LEU A 182 -0.67 2.20 -9.95
CA LEU A 182 -1.27 1.25 -9.01
C LEU A 182 -0.53 -0.07 -9.10
N VAL A 183 0.29 -0.38 -8.10
CA VAL A 183 1.14 -1.58 -8.06
C VAL A 183 0.50 -2.63 -7.16
N ASN A 184 -0.08 -3.68 -7.74
CA ASN A 184 -0.62 -4.82 -7.01
C ASN A 184 0.50 -5.76 -6.58
N ILE A 185 0.50 -6.17 -5.31
CA ILE A 185 1.53 -7.04 -4.71
C ILE A 185 1.00 -8.41 -4.25
N ASP A 186 -0.15 -8.86 -4.72
CA ASP A 186 -0.75 -10.13 -4.29
C ASP A 186 0.17 -11.33 -4.52
N HIS A 187 0.95 -11.35 -5.61
CA HIS A 187 1.95 -12.40 -5.86
C HIS A 187 3.00 -12.50 -4.75
N TRP A 188 3.48 -11.36 -4.25
CA TRP A 188 4.47 -11.34 -3.18
C TRP A 188 3.88 -11.86 -1.87
N PHE A 189 2.64 -11.50 -1.56
CA PHE A 189 1.96 -11.96 -0.35
C PHE A 189 1.78 -13.48 -0.33
N VAL A 190 1.30 -14.06 -1.44
CA VAL A 190 1.16 -15.51 -1.60
C VAL A 190 2.50 -16.22 -1.47
N TRP A 191 3.54 -15.70 -2.14
CA TRP A 191 4.89 -16.25 -2.06
C TRP A 191 5.49 -16.18 -0.66
N TYR A 192 5.33 -15.04 0.04
CA TYR A 192 5.84 -14.84 1.40
C TYR A 192 5.19 -15.80 2.39
N ARG A 193 3.88 -15.96 2.32
CA ARG A 193 3.13 -16.89 3.17
C ARG A 193 3.57 -18.34 2.97
N ASN A 194 3.84 -18.76 1.75
CA ASN A 194 4.26 -20.13 1.43
C ASN A 194 5.71 -20.44 1.83
N LYS A 195 6.47 -19.44 2.31
CA LYS A 195 7.84 -19.61 2.82
C LYS A 195 7.92 -19.77 4.33
N GLN A 196 6.85 -19.48 5.07
CA GLN A 196 6.76 -19.67 6.52
C GLN A 196 6.29 -21.07 6.87
#